data_a5892e193a9079d86b262a498901a84f
#
_entry.id   a5892e193a9079d86b262a498901a84f
#
_cell.length_a   1.000
_cell.length_b   1.000
_cell.length_c   1.000
_cell.angle_alpha   90.00
_cell.angle_beta   90.00
_cell.angle_gamma   90.00
#
_symmetry.space_group_name_H-M   'P 1'
#
loop_
_entity.id
_entity.type
_entity.pdbx_description
1 polymer ?
#
loop_
_entity_poly.entity_id
_entity_poly.type
_entity_poly.pdbx_seq_one_letter_code
_entity_poly.pdbx_strand_id
1 'polypeptide(L)'
;MTALYNLFFKLYRLFLFLCLNIFFLLSGLIIKTLFFLREEKTAGTTALLAMLWAQACCRILGIRVTLSGNYQGFKLGFIVCNHISYLDILVMGGIRLSIFVSKIEVKKWPLLGWLAVLANTIFIDRKTKKGA
;
A
#
# COMPACT_ATOMS: atom_id res chain seq x y z
N MET A 1 -15.19 -2.49 -32.95
CA MET A 1 -13.73 -2.61 -32.71
C MET A 1 -13.28 -1.92 -31.44
N THR A 2 -13.72 -0.72 -31.12
CA THR A 2 -13.30 0.03 -29.91
C THR A 2 -13.65 -0.62 -28.57
N ALA A 3 -14.82 -1.26 -28.46
CA ALA A 3 -15.25 -1.91 -27.21
C ALA A 3 -14.38 -3.14 -26.85
N LEU A 4 -14.05 -3.98 -27.83
CA LEU A 4 -13.19 -5.16 -27.64
C LEU A 4 -11.75 -4.75 -27.30
N TYR A 5 -11.22 -3.72 -27.95
CA TYR A 5 -9.94 -3.13 -27.64
C TYR A 5 -9.87 -2.59 -26.20
N ASN A 6 -10.90 -1.82 -25.79
CA ASN A 6 -10.98 -1.30 -24.42
C ASN A 6 -11.10 -2.41 -23.37
N LEU A 7 -11.84 -3.49 -23.66
CA LEU A 7 -11.96 -4.65 -22.79
C LEU A 7 -10.60 -5.35 -22.63
N PHE A 8 -9.88 -5.57 -23.75
CA PHE A 8 -8.55 -6.17 -23.73
C PHE A 8 -7.57 -5.39 -22.85
N PHE A 9 -7.53 -4.05 -22.98
CA PHE A 9 -6.66 -3.22 -22.17
C PHE A 9 -7.03 -3.25 -20.66
N LYS A 10 -8.33 -3.29 -20.35
CA LYS A 10 -8.78 -3.43 -18.96
C LYS A 10 -8.36 -4.77 -18.35
N LEU A 11 -8.53 -5.86 -19.08
CA LEU A 11 -8.11 -7.20 -18.65
C LEU A 11 -6.59 -7.30 -18.51
N TYR A 12 -5.83 -6.73 -19.45
CA TYR A 12 -4.38 -6.67 -19.39
C TYR A 12 -3.89 -5.90 -18.14
N ARG A 13 -4.47 -4.73 -17.84
CA ARG A 13 -4.14 -3.96 -16.63
C ARG A 13 -4.50 -4.71 -15.35
N LEU A 14 -5.64 -5.40 -15.34
CA LEU A 14 -6.04 -6.24 -14.21
C LEU A 14 -5.05 -7.38 -14.01
N PHE A 15 -4.65 -8.05 -15.06
CA PHE A 15 -3.65 -9.11 -15.01
C PHE A 15 -2.31 -8.59 -14.46
N LEU A 16 -1.81 -7.48 -14.99
CA LEU A 16 -0.57 -6.85 -14.48
C LEU A 16 -0.69 -6.45 -13.00
N PHE A 17 -1.84 -5.92 -12.61
CA PHE A 17 -2.08 -5.55 -11.22
C PHE A 17 -2.05 -6.78 -10.30
N LEU A 18 -2.66 -7.89 -10.69
CA LEU A 18 -2.62 -9.14 -9.92
C LEU A 18 -1.21 -9.72 -9.84
N CYS A 19 -0.48 -9.78 -10.96
CA CYS A 19 0.92 -10.24 -10.98
C CYS A 19 1.80 -9.39 -10.07
N LEU A 20 1.63 -8.06 -10.10
CA LEU A 20 2.36 -7.14 -9.24
C LEU A 20 2.07 -7.42 -7.75
N ASN A 21 0.80 -7.61 -7.39
CA ASN A 21 0.44 -7.91 -6.00
C ASN A 21 1.05 -9.22 -5.50
N ILE A 22 1.04 -10.28 -6.33
CA ILE A 22 1.65 -11.56 -6.01
C ILE A 22 3.17 -11.41 -5.85
N PHE A 23 3.82 -10.69 -6.77
CA PHE A 23 5.26 -10.43 -6.70
C PHE A 23 5.66 -9.73 -5.39
N PHE A 24 4.96 -8.65 -5.01
CA PHE A 24 5.25 -7.92 -3.78
C PHE A 24 4.90 -8.71 -2.53
N LEU A 25 3.84 -9.53 -2.57
CA LEU A 25 3.49 -10.45 -1.48
C LEU A 25 4.63 -11.45 -1.23
N LEU A 26 5.12 -12.11 -2.28
CA LEU A 26 6.21 -13.08 -2.18
C LEU A 26 7.52 -12.40 -1.71
N SER A 27 7.85 -11.23 -2.27
CA SER A 27 9.03 -10.46 -1.87
C SER A 27 8.98 -10.06 -0.39
N GLY A 28 7.84 -9.57 0.08
CA GLY A 28 7.64 -9.21 1.47
C GLY A 28 7.72 -10.42 2.42
N LEU A 29 7.18 -11.56 1.99
CA LEU A 29 7.26 -12.81 2.75
C LEU A 29 8.72 -13.29 2.87
N ILE A 30 9.47 -13.26 1.78
CA ILE A 30 10.91 -13.62 1.76
C ILE A 30 11.69 -12.70 2.72
N ILE A 31 11.47 -11.39 2.65
CA ILE A 31 12.14 -10.44 3.53
C ILE A 31 11.83 -10.75 5.00
N LYS A 32 10.55 -10.93 5.35
CA LYS A 32 10.17 -11.25 6.73
C LYS A 32 10.72 -12.59 7.22
N THR A 33 10.81 -13.59 6.36
CA THR A 33 11.37 -14.91 6.71
C THR A 33 12.88 -14.83 6.93
N LEU A 34 13.61 -14.17 6.02
CA LEU A 34 15.07 -14.04 6.12
C LEU A 34 15.52 -13.19 7.32
N PHE A 35 14.69 -12.23 7.72
CA PHE A 35 15.00 -11.29 8.80
C PHE A 35 14.10 -11.47 10.04
N PHE A 36 13.53 -12.65 10.22
CA PHE A 36 12.60 -12.95 11.31
C PHE A 36 13.12 -12.53 12.71
N LEU A 37 14.42 -12.63 12.95
CA LEU A 37 15.06 -12.25 14.21
C LEU A 37 15.49 -10.77 14.30
N ARG A 38 15.20 -9.93 13.28
CA ARG A 38 15.65 -8.54 13.18
C ARG A 38 14.53 -7.61 12.72
N GLU A 39 13.42 -7.61 13.45
CA GLU A 39 12.22 -6.82 13.08
C GLU A 39 12.48 -5.33 12.88
N GLU A 40 13.32 -4.69 13.70
CA GLU A 40 13.65 -3.27 13.54
C GLU A 40 14.31 -2.96 12.19
N LYS A 41 15.18 -3.86 11.68
CA LYS A 41 15.87 -3.66 10.40
C LYS A 41 14.96 -3.88 9.19
N THR A 42 13.87 -4.63 9.36
CA THR A 42 12.93 -4.90 8.26
C THR A 42 11.90 -3.80 8.04
N ALA A 43 11.62 -2.97 9.05
CA ALA A 43 10.59 -1.93 8.96
C ALA A 43 10.85 -0.93 7.82
N GLY A 44 12.09 -0.46 7.67
CA GLY A 44 12.48 0.44 6.58
C GLY A 44 12.41 -0.23 5.21
N THR A 45 12.88 -1.47 5.09
CA THR A 45 12.88 -2.24 3.85
C THR A 45 11.44 -2.56 3.39
N THR A 46 10.57 -2.97 4.31
CA THR A 46 9.16 -3.25 3.99
C THR A 46 8.39 -1.98 3.66
N ALA A 47 8.69 -0.84 4.31
CA ALA A 47 8.11 0.45 3.96
C ALA A 47 8.53 0.91 2.56
N LEU A 48 9.81 0.72 2.19
CA LEU A 48 10.29 1.00 0.84
C LEU A 48 9.62 0.10 -0.18
N LEU A 49 9.50 -1.20 0.11
CA LEU A 49 8.81 -2.15 -0.75
C LEU A 49 7.34 -1.74 -0.97
N ALA A 50 6.64 -1.35 0.10
CA ALA A 50 5.26 -0.87 0.03
C ALA A 50 5.14 0.42 -0.81
N MET A 51 6.08 1.36 -0.69
CA MET A 51 6.11 2.56 -1.50
C MET A 51 6.30 2.24 -2.99
N LEU A 52 7.24 1.37 -3.34
CA LEU A 52 7.49 0.95 -4.72
C LEU A 52 6.27 0.22 -5.31
N TRP A 53 5.62 -0.64 -4.51
CA TRP A 53 4.37 -1.28 -4.88
C TRP A 53 3.27 -0.26 -5.19
N ALA A 54 3.06 0.72 -4.33
CA ALA A 54 2.04 1.74 -4.49
C ALA A 54 2.30 2.60 -5.75
N GLN A 55 3.56 2.96 -6.02
CA GLN A 55 3.95 3.67 -7.24
C GLN A 55 3.69 2.83 -8.51
N ALA A 56 4.02 1.55 -8.49
CA ALA A 56 3.79 0.64 -9.60
C ALA A 56 2.28 0.44 -9.84
N CYS A 57 1.47 0.29 -8.78
CA CYS A 57 0.01 0.26 -8.88
C CYS A 57 -0.54 1.54 -9.53
N CYS A 58 -0.10 2.73 -9.10
CA CYS A 58 -0.52 3.99 -9.70
C CYS A 58 -0.21 4.02 -11.20
N ARG A 59 0.98 3.57 -11.63
CA ARG A 59 1.36 3.52 -13.04
C ARG A 59 0.47 2.58 -13.85
N ILE A 60 0.24 1.35 -13.36
CA ILE A 60 -0.62 0.36 -14.04
C ILE A 60 -2.05 0.87 -14.18
N LEU A 61 -2.57 1.49 -13.12
CA LEU A 61 -3.93 2.05 -13.10
C LEU A 61 -4.06 3.36 -13.89
N GLY A 62 -2.93 3.96 -14.30
CA GLY A 62 -2.92 5.23 -15.03
C GLY A 62 -3.22 6.43 -14.15
N ILE A 63 -2.96 6.34 -12.83
CA ILE A 63 -3.16 7.42 -11.87
C ILE A 63 -1.98 8.38 -11.99
N ARG A 64 -2.29 9.65 -12.28
CA ARG A 64 -1.31 10.74 -12.28
C ARG A 64 -1.39 11.46 -10.94
N VAL A 65 -0.26 11.49 -10.22
CA VAL A 65 -0.15 12.19 -8.94
C VAL A 65 0.56 13.51 -9.15
N THR A 66 -0.10 14.61 -8.78
CA THR A 66 0.48 15.96 -8.81
C THR A 66 0.60 16.45 -7.38
N LEU A 67 1.79 16.86 -7.00
CA LEU A 67 2.08 17.41 -5.67
C LEU A 67 2.17 18.94 -5.77
N SER A 68 1.46 19.62 -4.88
CA SER A 68 1.53 21.08 -4.73
C SER A 68 1.70 21.45 -3.27
N GLY A 69 2.41 22.55 -3.00
CA GLY A 69 2.68 23.00 -1.64
C GLY A 69 4.07 22.63 -1.12
N ASN A 70 4.36 22.98 0.11
CA ASN A 70 5.67 22.76 0.74
C ASN A 70 5.71 21.43 1.50
N TYR A 71 5.94 20.33 0.80
CA TYR A 71 6.01 18.98 1.36
C TYR A 71 7.44 18.49 1.64
N GLN A 72 8.46 19.19 1.15
CA GLN A 72 9.87 18.73 1.20
C GLN A 72 10.50 18.86 2.59
N GLY A 73 10.03 19.78 3.42
CA GLY A 73 10.54 20.04 4.77
C GLY A 73 10.11 19.02 5.83
N PHE A 74 9.18 18.14 5.52
CA PHE A 74 8.56 17.26 6.50
C PHE A 74 9.37 15.97 6.68
N LYS A 75 10.14 15.86 7.76
CA LYS A 75 11.01 14.70 8.02
C LYS A 75 10.29 13.56 8.76
N LEU A 76 9.53 13.88 9.81
CA LEU A 76 8.81 12.92 10.66
C LEU A 76 7.46 13.52 11.09
N GLY A 77 6.42 12.68 11.23
CA GLY A 77 5.13 13.11 11.77
C GLY A 77 3.95 12.27 11.29
N PHE A 78 2.76 12.75 11.63
CA PHE A 78 1.51 12.13 11.21
C PHE A 78 0.97 12.83 9.97
N ILE A 79 0.56 12.04 8.99
CA ILE A 79 -0.13 12.53 7.81
C ILE A 79 -1.61 12.22 7.98
N VAL A 80 -2.43 13.26 7.96
CA VAL A 80 -3.90 13.16 8.01
C VAL A 80 -4.43 13.68 6.68
N CYS A 81 -5.26 12.89 6.01
CA CYS A 81 -5.86 13.27 4.74
C CYS A 81 -7.35 12.96 4.70
N ASN A 82 -8.08 13.64 3.82
CA ASN A 82 -9.44 13.26 3.47
C ASN A 82 -9.41 11.95 2.70
N HIS A 83 -9.90 10.87 3.32
CA HIS A 83 -9.90 9.55 2.73
C HIS A 83 -11.26 9.25 2.10
N ILE A 84 -11.35 9.39 0.79
CA ILE A 84 -12.58 9.25 0.02
C ILE A 84 -12.60 7.93 -0.76
N SER A 85 -11.41 7.43 -1.15
CA SER A 85 -11.28 6.26 -2.01
C SER A 85 -10.16 5.33 -1.55
N TYR A 86 -10.26 4.04 -1.89
CA TYR A 86 -9.17 3.08 -1.71
C TYR A 86 -7.91 3.44 -2.51
N LEU A 87 -8.05 4.27 -3.55
CA LEU A 87 -6.92 4.77 -4.35
C LEU A 87 -6.03 5.73 -3.55
N ASP A 88 -6.56 6.38 -2.53
CA ASP A 88 -5.79 7.29 -1.67
C ASP A 88 -4.64 6.57 -0.97
N ILE A 89 -4.82 5.28 -0.64
CA ILE A 89 -3.77 4.45 -0.04
C ILE A 89 -2.59 4.31 -1.01
N LEU A 90 -2.87 4.10 -2.30
CA LEU A 90 -1.84 3.99 -3.32
C LEU A 90 -1.14 5.32 -3.57
N VAL A 91 -1.91 6.41 -3.64
CA VAL A 91 -1.36 7.75 -3.84
C VAL A 91 -0.47 8.14 -2.68
N MET A 92 -0.98 8.06 -1.44
CA MET A 92 -0.23 8.45 -0.24
C MET A 92 0.98 7.55 0.00
N GLY A 93 0.81 6.22 -0.17
CA GLY A 93 1.90 5.26 -0.03
C GLY A 93 3.00 5.42 -1.08
N GLY A 94 2.64 5.89 -2.28
CA GLY A 94 3.59 6.13 -3.37
C GLY A 94 4.41 7.42 -3.24
N ILE A 95 3.93 8.40 -2.47
CA ILE A 95 4.63 9.68 -2.31
C ILE A 95 5.81 9.55 -1.35
N ARG A 96 5.66 8.79 -0.28
CA ARG A 96 6.63 8.74 0.81
C ARG A 96 6.62 7.41 1.55
N LEU A 97 7.76 7.07 2.16
CA LEU A 97 7.84 5.97 3.13
C LEU A 97 6.88 6.26 4.29
N SER A 98 5.86 5.43 4.42
CA SER A 98 4.78 5.64 5.40
C SER A 98 4.33 4.31 5.99
N ILE A 99 3.96 4.34 7.27
CA ILE A 99 3.26 3.25 7.94
C ILE A 99 1.81 3.67 8.06
N PHE A 100 0.90 2.87 7.54
CA PHE A 100 -0.51 3.16 7.58
C PHE A 100 -1.15 2.73 8.89
N VAL A 101 -2.18 3.46 9.31
CA VAL A 101 -3.09 3.06 10.38
C VAL A 101 -4.41 2.65 9.74
N SER A 102 -4.89 1.45 10.03
CA SER A 102 -6.09 0.89 9.41
C SER A 102 -7.01 0.23 10.43
N LYS A 103 -8.24 -0.04 10.03
CA LYS A 103 -9.20 -0.84 10.82
C LYS A 103 -8.77 -2.29 10.84
N ILE A 104 -9.03 -2.99 11.95
CA ILE A 104 -8.70 -4.42 12.12
C ILE A 104 -9.38 -5.31 11.05
N GLU A 105 -10.55 -4.91 10.56
CA GLU A 105 -11.30 -5.65 9.55
C GLU A 105 -10.52 -5.77 8.22
N VAL A 106 -9.72 -4.76 7.87
CA VAL A 106 -8.90 -4.77 6.65
C VAL A 106 -7.87 -5.89 6.66
N LYS A 107 -7.38 -6.30 7.84
CA LYS A 107 -6.47 -7.44 8.00
C LYS A 107 -7.03 -8.75 7.42
N LYS A 108 -8.36 -8.87 7.40
CA LYS A 108 -9.08 -10.07 6.91
C LYS A 108 -9.33 -10.05 5.40
N TRP A 109 -9.01 -8.95 4.71
CA TRP A 109 -9.22 -8.87 3.27
C TRP A 109 -8.25 -9.78 2.52
N PRO A 110 -8.76 -10.55 1.55
CA PRO A 110 -7.90 -11.38 0.74
C PRO A 110 -6.88 -10.51 -0.01
N LEU A 111 -5.66 -10.96 -0.13
CA LEU A 111 -4.53 -10.32 -0.80
C LEU A 111 -4.13 -8.97 -0.17
N LEU A 112 -5.02 -7.97 -0.14
CA LEU A 112 -4.74 -6.63 0.40
C LEU A 112 -4.49 -6.64 1.91
N GLY A 113 -5.17 -7.49 2.67
CA GLY A 113 -4.91 -7.65 4.10
C GLY A 113 -3.52 -8.21 4.37
N TRP A 114 -3.07 -9.18 3.58
CA TRP A 114 -1.72 -9.73 3.69
C TRP A 114 -0.64 -8.70 3.31
N LEU A 115 -0.87 -7.94 2.25
CA LEU A 115 0.04 -6.84 1.86
C LEU A 115 0.11 -5.77 2.95
N ALA A 116 -1.02 -5.42 3.58
CA ALA A 116 -1.05 -4.46 4.69
C ALA A 116 -0.26 -4.97 5.90
N VAL A 117 -0.37 -6.27 6.23
CA VAL A 117 0.43 -6.91 7.30
C VAL A 117 1.92 -6.87 6.94
N LEU A 118 2.29 -7.17 5.70
CA LEU A 118 3.68 -7.11 5.25
C LEU A 118 4.24 -5.68 5.27
N ALA A 119 3.40 -4.68 4.98
CA ALA A 119 3.75 -3.26 5.06
C ALA A 119 3.79 -2.71 6.49
N ASN A 120 3.69 -3.56 7.53
CA ASN A 120 3.68 -3.17 8.94
C ASN A 120 2.57 -2.18 9.29
N THR A 121 1.40 -2.29 8.64
CA THR A 121 0.22 -1.46 8.95
C THR A 121 -0.20 -1.66 10.41
N ILE A 122 -0.45 -0.57 11.12
CA ILE A 122 -0.98 -0.58 12.47
C ILE A 122 -2.49 -0.77 12.40
N PHE A 123 -2.99 -1.87 12.98
CA PHE A 123 -4.42 -2.17 12.98
C PHE A 123 -5.07 -1.76 14.29
N ILE A 124 -6.15 -0.98 14.20
CA ILE A 124 -6.91 -0.49 15.34
C ILE A 124 -8.28 -1.16 15.37
N ASP A 125 -8.62 -1.78 16.49
CA ASP A 125 -9.99 -2.22 16.77
C ASP A 125 -10.76 -1.06 17.41
N ARG A 126 -11.72 -0.51 16.66
CA ARG A 126 -12.56 0.58 17.14
C ARG A 126 -13.67 0.14 18.10
N LYS A 127 -13.93 -1.17 18.21
CA LYS A 127 -14.96 -1.73 19.10
C LYS A 127 -14.46 -1.87 20.52
N THR A 128 -13.18 -2.03 20.73
CA THR A 128 -12.54 -2.08 22.05
C THR A 128 -12.21 -0.65 22.55
N LYS A 129 -13.20 0.25 22.58
CA LYS A 129 -13.14 1.41 23.47
C LYS A 129 -13.27 0.92 24.91
N LYS A 130 -12.22 0.41 25.51
CA LYS A 130 -12.05 0.46 26.96
C LYS A 130 -11.81 1.93 27.29
N GLY A 131 -12.65 2.47 28.13
CA GLY A 131 -12.79 3.88 28.42
C GLY A 131 -11.48 4.61 28.70
N ALA A 132 -11.45 5.82 28.20
CA ALA A 132 -10.71 6.90 28.82
C ALA A 132 -11.49 7.36 30.04
#